data_74de0d183019594fda9c131863eec671
#
_entry.id   74de0d183019594fda9c131863eec671
#
_cell.length_a   1.000
_cell.length_b   1.000
_cell.length_c   1.000
_cell.angle_alpha   90.00
_cell.angle_beta   90.00
_cell.angle_gamma   90.00
#
_symmetry.space_group_name_H-M   'P 1'
#
loop_
_entity.id
_entity.type
_entity.pdbx_description
1 polymer ?
#
loop_
_entity_poly.entity_id
_entity_poly.type
_entity_poly.pdbx_seq_one_letter_code
_entity_poly.pdbx_strand_id
1 'polypeptide(L)'
;WFDARDLELNNNILSLVFEKNFDHLLIRPELYKKEILPKRMSIAVHVEKIEQLDELEDVIIFSENEEILREAKEKGLPSALFKVITNKDDLEYVYKNGAFYDYVCVLFYETTNIPLELLIAAFQKKNCVLMKFVNNVQDAEIVFGVMEKGSDGIIFTSREMMEIEEMSKLIEKANQVQLNLETGKVVDIKHIGMGCRVCVDTTSILDKNEGMLIGSTSTGGILISSETHHLPYME
;
A
#
# COMPACT_ATOMS: atom_id res chain seq x y z
N TRP A 1 3.94 -2.53 -1.39
CA TRP A 1 4.39 -3.93 -1.37
C TRP A 1 5.54 -4.11 -0.37
N PHE A 2 5.67 -5.30 0.19
CA PHE A 2 6.84 -5.70 0.96
C PHE A 2 7.66 -6.74 0.19
N ASP A 3 8.96 -6.48 0.03
CA ASP A 3 9.88 -7.42 -0.63
C ASP A 3 10.35 -8.50 0.37
N ALA A 4 9.92 -9.71 0.19
CA ALA A 4 10.26 -10.87 1.03
C ALA A 4 11.06 -11.95 0.29
N ARG A 5 11.65 -11.62 -0.87
CA ARG A 5 12.35 -12.60 -1.72
C ARG A 5 13.52 -13.31 -1.03
N ASP A 6 14.15 -12.69 -0.06
CA ASP A 6 15.28 -13.22 0.72
C ASP A 6 14.88 -13.78 2.09
N LEU A 7 13.60 -13.77 2.44
CA LEU A 7 13.08 -14.25 3.73
C LEU A 7 12.49 -15.66 3.61
N GLU A 8 12.51 -16.38 4.74
CA GLU A 8 11.81 -17.65 4.90
C GLU A 8 10.47 -17.44 5.61
N LEU A 9 9.46 -18.30 5.37
CA LEU A 9 8.10 -18.13 5.90
C LEU A 9 8.00 -18.10 7.44
N ASN A 10 8.95 -18.70 8.14
CA ASN A 10 9.02 -18.70 9.60
C ASN A 10 9.81 -17.52 10.19
N ASN A 11 10.15 -16.52 9.37
CA ASN A 11 10.91 -15.36 9.80
C ASN A 11 10.04 -14.39 10.63
N ASN A 12 10.56 -13.89 11.74
CA ASN A 12 9.87 -12.94 12.62
C ASN A 12 9.47 -11.63 11.90
N ILE A 13 10.28 -11.21 10.92
CA ILE A 13 9.97 -10.03 10.09
C ILE A 13 8.70 -10.26 9.29
N LEU A 14 8.54 -11.44 8.67
CA LEU A 14 7.31 -11.76 7.94
C LEU A 14 6.09 -11.83 8.85
N SER A 15 6.24 -12.37 10.05
CA SER A 15 5.15 -12.37 11.05
C SER A 15 4.70 -10.95 11.37
N LEU A 16 5.66 -10.02 11.56
CA LEU A 16 5.35 -8.60 11.77
C LEU A 16 4.65 -8.00 10.54
N VAL A 17 5.17 -8.23 9.35
CA VAL A 17 4.58 -7.70 8.09
C VAL A 17 3.15 -8.21 7.89
N PHE A 18 2.85 -9.45 8.27
CA PHE A 18 1.51 -10.01 8.22
C PHE A 18 0.50 -9.33 9.15
N GLU A 19 0.96 -8.67 10.19
CA GLU A 19 0.12 -7.88 11.12
C GLU A 19 -0.02 -6.42 10.72
N LYS A 20 0.81 -5.92 9.78
CA LYS A 20 0.86 -4.51 9.36
C LYS A 20 0.09 -4.25 8.06
N ASN A 21 -0.07 -3.00 7.69
CA ASN A 21 -0.91 -2.53 6.58
C ASN A 21 -0.23 -2.63 5.19
N PHE A 22 0.49 -3.70 4.94
CA PHE A 22 1.00 -3.99 3.59
C PHE A 22 -0.05 -4.74 2.77
N ASP A 23 -0.30 -4.27 1.55
CA ASP A 23 -1.32 -4.85 0.66
C ASP A 23 -0.79 -6.03 -0.14
N HIS A 24 0.52 -6.05 -0.43
CA HIS A 24 1.13 -7.04 -1.29
C HIS A 24 2.44 -7.56 -0.69
N LEU A 25 2.72 -8.83 -0.99
CA LEU A 25 3.97 -9.49 -0.64
C LEU A 25 4.68 -9.97 -1.91
N LEU A 26 5.94 -9.56 -2.11
CA LEU A 26 6.79 -10.03 -3.20
C LEU A 26 7.67 -11.17 -2.68
N ILE A 27 7.53 -12.36 -3.26
CA ILE A 27 8.20 -13.59 -2.82
C ILE A 27 8.91 -14.30 -3.98
N ARG A 28 9.71 -15.31 -3.63
CA ARG A 28 10.24 -16.31 -4.59
C ARG A 28 9.20 -17.40 -4.84
N PRO A 29 9.25 -18.10 -5.98
CA PRO A 29 8.33 -19.21 -6.30
C PRO A 29 8.30 -20.30 -5.22
N GLU A 30 9.45 -20.62 -4.63
CA GLU A 30 9.59 -21.68 -3.61
C GLU A 30 8.80 -21.39 -2.33
N LEU A 31 8.51 -20.10 -2.07
CA LEU A 31 7.73 -19.65 -0.91
C LEU A 31 6.22 -19.59 -1.19
N TYR A 32 5.83 -19.77 -2.45
CA TYR A 32 4.42 -19.75 -2.81
C TYR A 32 3.70 -21.01 -2.31
N LYS A 33 3.01 -20.85 -1.17
CA LYS A 33 2.16 -21.88 -0.55
C LYS A 33 0.84 -21.23 -0.15
N LYS A 34 -0.19 -21.41 -0.97
CA LYS A 34 -1.52 -20.78 -0.81
C LYS A 34 -2.10 -20.91 0.62
N GLU A 35 -1.79 -22.02 1.31
CA GLU A 35 -2.36 -22.33 2.63
C GLU A 35 -1.77 -21.51 3.78
N ILE A 36 -0.55 -20.99 3.61
CA ILE A 36 0.22 -20.34 4.67
C ILE A 36 0.21 -18.82 4.53
N LEU A 37 0.03 -18.32 3.29
CA LEU A 37 0.07 -16.90 3.00
C LEU A 37 -1.23 -16.20 3.43
N PRO A 38 -1.17 -14.97 3.98
CA PRO A 38 -2.35 -14.24 4.42
C PRO A 38 -3.30 -13.94 3.26
N LYS A 39 -4.55 -14.36 3.35
CA LYS A 39 -5.58 -14.11 2.32
C LYS A 39 -5.87 -12.63 2.05
N ARG A 40 -5.51 -11.74 2.99
CA ARG A 40 -5.72 -10.29 2.86
C ARG A 40 -4.68 -9.62 1.96
N MET A 41 -3.55 -10.28 1.70
CA MET A 41 -2.46 -9.74 0.90
C MET A 41 -2.46 -10.36 -0.49
N SER A 42 -2.30 -9.53 -1.50
CA SER A 42 -2.01 -10.00 -2.85
C SER A 42 -0.57 -10.47 -2.95
N ILE A 43 -0.34 -11.53 -3.68
CA ILE A 43 0.99 -12.12 -3.80
C ILE A 43 1.58 -11.77 -5.16
N ALA A 44 2.79 -11.25 -5.16
CA ALA A 44 3.63 -11.12 -6.33
C ALA A 44 4.77 -12.15 -6.25
N VAL A 45 5.01 -12.87 -7.33
CA VAL A 45 6.03 -13.90 -7.39
C VAL A 45 7.12 -13.52 -8.38
N HIS A 46 8.38 -13.50 -7.93
CA HIS A 46 9.53 -13.23 -8.77
C HIS A 46 9.88 -14.47 -9.59
N VAL A 47 9.54 -14.44 -10.86
CA VAL A 47 9.71 -15.53 -11.81
C VAL A 47 10.92 -15.27 -12.69
N GLU A 48 11.87 -16.20 -12.70
CA GLU A 48 13.10 -16.15 -13.50
C GLU A 48 13.08 -17.13 -14.67
N LYS A 49 12.23 -18.14 -14.63
CA LYS A 49 12.09 -19.20 -15.64
C LYS A 49 10.63 -19.45 -15.98
N ILE A 50 10.36 -19.69 -17.27
CA ILE A 50 8.99 -19.90 -17.79
C ILE A 50 8.28 -21.07 -17.09
N GLU A 51 9.01 -22.14 -16.80
CA GLU A 51 8.45 -23.35 -16.18
C GLU A 51 7.85 -23.10 -14.79
N GLN A 52 8.30 -22.03 -14.10
CA GLN A 52 7.78 -21.66 -12.79
C GLN A 52 6.34 -21.12 -12.86
N LEU A 53 5.87 -20.70 -14.04
CA LEU A 53 4.51 -20.19 -14.24
C LEU A 53 3.42 -21.27 -14.11
N ASP A 54 3.75 -22.54 -14.32
CA ASP A 54 2.76 -23.61 -14.41
C ASP A 54 2.10 -23.94 -13.06
N GLU A 55 2.76 -23.59 -11.96
CA GLU A 55 2.27 -23.84 -10.59
C GLU A 55 1.64 -22.59 -9.95
N LEU A 56 1.59 -21.46 -10.68
CA LEU A 56 1.15 -20.18 -10.15
C LEU A 56 -0.27 -19.83 -10.61
N GLU A 57 -1.12 -19.48 -9.65
CA GLU A 57 -2.50 -19.05 -9.89
C GLU A 57 -2.85 -17.87 -8.98
N ASP A 58 -3.64 -16.92 -9.49
CA ASP A 58 -4.11 -15.75 -8.74
C ASP A 58 -2.98 -14.90 -8.13
N VAL A 59 -1.85 -14.79 -8.83
CA VAL A 59 -0.68 -14.02 -8.39
C VAL A 59 -0.24 -13.02 -9.45
N ILE A 60 0.50 -12.01 -9.03
CA ILE A 60 1.15 -11.06 -9.92
C ILE A 60 2.52 -11.65 -10.31
N ILE A 61 2.79 -11.74 -11.59
CA ILE A 61 4.08 -12.21 -12.10
C ILE A 61 5.05 -11.05 -12.18
N PHE A 62 6.08 -11.11 -11.35
CA PHE A 62 7.14 -10.11 -11.27
C PHE A 62 8.40 -10.66 -11.96
N SER A 63 8.90 -10.00 -13.00
CA SER A 63 10.06 -10.46 -13.76
C SER A 63 10.77 -9.33 -14.51
N GLU A 64 12.06 -9.52 -14.81
CA GLU A 64 12.80 -8.70 -15.75
C GLU A 64 12.67 -9.22 -17.19
N ASN A 65 12.23 -10.46 -17.37
CA ASN A 65 12.15 -11.14 -18.65
C ASN A 65 10.79 -10.91 -19.33
N GLU A 66 10.82 -10.25 -20.49
CA GLU A 66 9.63 -9.95 -21.28
C GLU A 66 8.87 -11.21 -21.76
N GLU A 67 9.59 -12.29 -22.06
CA GLU A 67 8.96 -13.54 -22.50
C GLU A 67 8.09 -14.14 -21.39
N ILE A 68 8.61 -14.13 -20.16
CA ILE A 68 7.84 -14.57 -18.96
C ILE A 68 6.61 -13.72 -18.77
N LEU A 69 6.75 -12.39 -18.86
CA LEU A 69 5.62 -11.47 -18.67
C LEU A 69 4.58 -11.59 -19.79
N ARG A 70 4.99 -11.89 -21.01
CA ARG A 70 4.08 -12.15 -22.12
C ARG A 70 3.31 -13.46 -21.89
N GLU A 71 4.00 -14.53 -21.53
CA GLU A 71 3.38 -15.82 -21.21
C GLU A 71 2.40 -15.70 -20.03
N ALA A 72 2.78 -14.96 -18.97
CA ALA A 72 1.90 -14.66 -17.84
C ALA A 72 0.61 -13.98 -18.30
N LYS A 73 0.71 -13.03 -19.19
CA LYS A 73 -0.42 -12.30 -19.76
C LYS A 73 -1.33 -13.20 -20.60
N GLU A 74 -0.76 -14.13 -21.38
CA GLU A 74 -1.50 -15.13 -22.15
C GLU A 74 -2.26 -16.10 -21.21
N LYS A 75 -1.72 -16.36 -20.03
CA LYS A 75 -2.38 -17.13 -18.95
C LYS A 75 -3.40 -16.30 -18.13
N GLY A 76 -3.56 -15.00 -18.44
CA GLY A 76 -4.46 -14.10 -17.73
C GLY A 76 -3.96 -13.65 -16.35
N LEU A 77 -2.67 -13.77 -16.07
CA LEU A 77 -2.05 -13.33 -14.82
C LEU A 77 -1.57 -11.88 -14.96
N PRO A 78 -1.74 -11.03 -13.92
CA PRO A 78 -1.20 -9.68 -13.91
C PRO A 78 0.33 -9.68 -14.01
N SER A 79 0.85 -8.73 -14.79
CA SER A 79 2.27 -8.62 -15.13
C SER A 79 2.94 -7.44 -14.44
N ALA A 80 4.08 -7.65 -13.79
CA ALA A 80 4.90 -6.62 -13.17
C ALA A 80 6.32 -6.63 -13.78
N LEU A 81 6.59 -5.65 -14.64
CA LEU A 81 7.92 -5.46 -15.18
C LEU A 81 8.86 -4.93 -14.11
N PHE A 82 9.90 -5.66 -13.79
CA PHE A 82 10.99 -5.18 -12.94
C PHE A 82 12.17 -4.69 -13.79
N LYS A 83 12.71 -3.54 -13.44
CA LYS A 83 13.91 -3.02 -14.08
C LYS A 83 14.82 -2.28 -13.12
N VAL A 84 16.08 -2.67 -13.07
CA VAL A 84 17.13 -1.87 -12.44
C VAL A 84 17.58 -0.81 -13.46
N ILE A 85 17.45 0.45 -13.07
CA ILE A 85 17.83 1.59 -13.92
C ILE A 85 19.22 2.06 -13.53
N THR A 86 20.20 1.75 -14.38
CA THR A 86 21.61 2.09 -14.18
C THR A 86 22.09 3.16 -15.15
N ASN A 87 21.39 3.34 -16.26
CA ASN A 87 21.78 4.24 -17.35
C ASN A 87 20.55 4.77 -18.10
N LYS A 88 20.82 5.61 -19.09
CA LYS A 88 19.77 6.25 -19.90
C LYS A 88 18.98 5.23 -20.75
N ASP A 89 19.62 4.19 -21.24
CA ASP A 89 18.97 3.21 -22.11
C ASP A 89 17.95 2.37 -21.32
N ASP A 90 18.26 2.02 -20.07
CA ASP A 90 17.32 1.37 -19.14
C ASP A 90 16.09 2.24 -18.90
N LEU A 91 16.30 3.54 -18.64
CA LEU A 91 15.23 4.50 -18.42
C LEU A 91 14.35 4.66 -19.66
N GLU A 92 14.99 4.79 -20.84
CA GLU A 92 14.27 4.92 -22.10
C GLU A 92 13.47 3.66 -22.44
N TYR A 93 14.02 2.49 -22.14
CA TYR A 93 13.31 1.22 -22.29
C TYR A 93 12.02 1.20 -21.44
N VAL A 94 12.11 1.53 -20.15
CA VAL A 94 10.94 1.58 -19.24
C VAL A 94 9.94 2.64 -19.70
N TYR A 95 10.41 3.80 -20.10
CA TYR A 95 9.58 4.89 -20.62
C TYR A 95 8.72 4.47 -21.82
N LYS A 96 9.31 3.71 -22.76
CA LYS A 96 8.65 3.26 -23.99
C LYS A 96 7.74 2.05 -23.77
N ASN A 97 8.18 1.11 -22.96
CA ASN A 97 7.56 -0.21 -22.87
C ASN A 97 6.75 -0.45 -21.57
N GLY A 98 7.00 0.31 -20.52
CA GLY A 98 6.40 0.08 -19.21
C GLY A 98 4.86 0.07 -19.23
N ALA A 99 4.25 0.92 -20.04
CA ALA A 99 2.80 1.02 -20.15
C ALA A 99 2.09 -0.23 -20.72
N PHE A 100 2.84 -1.20 -21.22
CA PHE A 100 2.29 -2.48 -21.67
C PHE A 100 2.02 -3.47 -20.53
N TYR A 101 2.52 -3.20 -19.34
CA TYR A 101 2.40 -4.05 -18.15
C TYR A 101 1.43 -3.42 -17.13
N ASP A 102 0.88 -4.26 -16.24
CA ASP A 102 -0.03 -3.79 -15.20
C ASP A 102 0.73 -3.02 -14.12
N TYR A 103 1.96 -3.45 -13.82
CA TYR A 103 2.87 -2.79 -12.89
C TYR A 103 4.23 -2.58 -13.55
N VAL A 104 4.86 -1.45 -13.21
CA VAL A 104 6.26 -1.17 -13.51
C VAL A 104 7.01 -0.90 -12.22
N CYS A 105 7.94 -1.76 -11.90
CA CYS A 105 8.70 -1.76 -10.66
C CYS A 105 10.14 -1.36 -10.95
N VAL A 106 10.58 -0.20 -10.47
CA VAL A 106 11.90 0.34 -10.76
C VAL A 106 12.78 0.42 -9.53
N LEU A 107 14.02 0.00 -9.69
CA LEU A 107 15.11 0.19 -8.74
C LEU A 107 16.15 1.11 -9.38
N PHE A 108 16.37 2.31 -8.79
CA PHE A 108 17.38 3.23 -9.30
C PHE A 108 18.71 2.96 -8.60
N TYR A 109 19.78 2.88 -9.40
CA TYR A 109 21.14 2.80 -8.88
C TYR A 109 21.59 4.13 -8.26
N GLU A 110 21.17 5.25 -8.86
CA GLU A 110 21.46 6.58 -8.36
C GLU A 110 20.33 7.10 -7.46
N THR A 111 20.70 7.90 -6.45
CA THR A 111 19.77 8.42 -5.43
C THR A 111 18.95 9.63 -5.89
N THR A 112 19.17 10.15 -7.11
CA THR A 112 18.42 11.30 -7.64
C THR A 112 16.99 10.90 -8.04
N ASN A 113 16.02 11.78 -7.81
CA ASN A 113 14.62 11.52 -8.18
C ASN A 113 14.26 11.96 -9.60
N ILE A 114 15.18 12.59 -10.35
CA ILE A 114 14.92 13.06 -11.73
C ILE A 114 14.41 11.95 -12.65
N PRO A 115 15.01 10.74 -12.67
CA PRO A 115 14.48 9.66 -13.49
C PRO A 115 13.06 9.21 -13.09
N LEU A 116 12.74 9.26 -11.80
CA LEU A 116 11.40 8.95 -11.30
C LEU A 116 10.37 9.99 -11.77
N GLU A 117 10.71 11.27 -11.74
CA GLU A 117 9.84 12.35 -12.24
C GLU A 117 9.45 12.15 -13.71
N LEU A 118 10.41 11.75 -14.53
CA LEU A 118 10.16 11.44 -15.95
C LEU A 118 9.19 10.28 -16.13
N LEU A 119 9.32 9.22 -15.32
CA LEU A 119 8.41 8.07 -15.37
C LEU A 119 7.02 8.41 -14.83
N ILE A 120 6.92 9.18 -13.75
CA ILE A 120 5.64 9.67 -13.22
C ILE A 120 4.90 10.46 -14.31
N ALA A 121 5.59 11.40 -14.97
CA ALA A 121 5.00 12.18 -16.05
C ALA A 121 4.55 11.30 -17.24
N ALA A 122 5.33 10.28 -17.59
CA ALA A 122 5.04 9.37 -18.69
C ALA A 122 3.82 8.48 -18.43
N PHE A 123 3.62 8.05 -17.18
CA PHE A 123 2.57 7.08 -16.82
C PHE A 123 1.31 7.71 -16.24
N GLN A 124 1.28 9.01 -16.01
CA GLN A 124 0.16 9.74 -15.39
C GLN A 124 -1.23 9.46 -16.01
N LYS A 125 -1.28 9.11 -17.31
CA LYS A 125 -2.52 8.86 -18.06
C LYS A 125 -2.60 7.42 -18.58
N LYS A 126 -1.80 6.52 -18.04
CA LYS A 126 -1.75 5.12 -18.42
C LYS A 126 -2.37 4.24 -17.35
N ASN A 127 -2.90 3.11 -17.76
CA ASN A 127 -3.42 2.09 -16.84
C ASN A 127 -2.27 1.18 -16.33
N CYS A 128 -1.21 1.80 -15.84
CA CYS A 128 -0.02 1.12 -15.35
C CYS A 128 0.33 1.70 -13.99
N VAL A 129 0.59 0.84 -13.03
CA VAL A 129 0.96 1.22 -11.65
C VAL A 129 2.48 1.33 -11.56
N LEU A 130 2.99 2.54 -11.31
CA LEU A 130 4.41 2.79 -11.14
C LEU A 130 4.83 2.57 -9.70
N MET A 131 5.75 1.64 -9.49
CA MET A 131 6.29 1.24 -8.19
C MET A 131 7.79 1.52 -8.12
N LYS A 132 8.25 2.15 -7.02
CA LYS A 132 9.68 2.34 -6.76
C LYS A 132 10.14 1.51 -5.57
N PHE A 133 11.31 0.89 -5.68
CA PHE A 133 11.99 0.26 -4.55
C PHE A 133 12.52 1.31 -3.58
N VAL A 134 12.26 1.12 -2.30
CA VAL A 134 12.73 1.98 -1.20
C VAL A 134 13.20 1.12 -0.02
N ASN A 135 14.22 1.61 0.68
CA ASN A 135 14.85 0.88 1.76
C ASN A 135 14.53 1.41 3.17
N ASN A 136 13.97 2.60 3.27
CA ASN A 136 13.63 3.24 4.54
C ASN A 136 12.37 4.11 4.37
N VAL A 137 11.80 4.54 5.50
CA VAL A 137 10.58 5.36 5.53
C VAL A 137 10.81 6.75 4.94
N GLN A 138 11.97 7.33 5.18
CA GLN A 138 12.29 8.67 4.66
C GLN A 138 12.30 8.69 3.12
N ASP A 139 12.89 7.68 2.49
CA ASP A 139 12.86 7.54 1.03
C ASP A 139 11.42 7.37 0.51
N ALA A 140 10.58 6.63 1.24
CA ALA A 140 9.18 6.45 0.88
C ALA A 140 8.39 7.76 0.94
N GLU A 141 8.58 8.57 1.98
CA GLU A 141 7.94 9.89 2.10
C GLU A 141 8.32 10.80 0.93
N ILE A 142 9.60 10.80 0.56
CA ILE A 142 10.09 11.55 -0.59
C ILE A 142 9.40 11.07 -1.87
N VAL A 143 9.35 9.76 -2.09
CA VAL A 143 8.76 9.13 -3.29
C VAL A 143 7.27 9.46 -3.43
N PHE A 144 6.53 9.46 -2.35
CA PHE A 144 5.11 9.85 -2.35
C PHE A 144 4.90 11.36 -2.56
N GLY A 145 5.89 12.19 -2.25
CA GLY A 145 5.83 13.65 -2.44
C GLY A 145 6.39 14.16 -3.78
N VAL A 146 7.00 13.31 -4.60
CA VAL A 146 7.58 13.73 -5.88
C VAL A 146 6.49 14.26 -6.82
N MET A 147 6.67 15.47 -7.36
CA MET A 147 5.73 16.13 -8.29
C MET A 147 4.27 16.22 -7.75
N GLU A 148 4.07 16.38 -6.46
CA GLU A 148 2.76 16.44 -5.78
C GLU A 148 1.90 15.17 -5.89
N LYS A 149 2.14 14.33 -6.90
CA LYS A 149 1.41 13.08 -7.13
C LYS A 149 2.13 11.85 -6.57
N GLY A 150 3.46 11.86 -6.59
CA GLY A 150 4.29 10.70 -6.24
C GLY A 150 4.24 9.55 -7.24
N SER A 151 4.92 8.46 -6.91
CA SER A 151 4.67 7.16 -7.55
C SER A 151 3.35 6.57 -7.05
N ASP A 152 2.75 5.66 -7.83
CA ASP A 152 1.50 5.03 -7.44
C ASP A 152 1.68 4.07 -6.24
N GLY A 153 2.91 3.64 -5.97
CA GLY A 153 3.25 2.81 -4.83
C GLY A 153 4.75 2.60 -4.65
N ILE A 154 5.09 1.83 -3.65
CA ILE A 154 6.47 1.46 -3.30
C ILE A 154 6.62 -0.03 -3.08
N ILE A 155 7.86 -0.52 -3.26
CA ILE A 155 8.29 -1.85 -2.81
C ILE A 155 9.32 -1.65 -1.70
N PHE A 156 8.94 -1.97 -0.48
CA PHE A 156 9.72 -1.74 0.72
C PHE A 156 10.64 -2.90 1.01
N THR A 157 11.93 -2.63 1.20
CA THR A 157 12.96 -3.68 1.30
C THR A 157 13.64 -3.74 2.68
N SER A 158 13.33 -2.84 3.61
CA SER A 158 13.97 -2.84 4.93
C SER A 158 13.68 -4.11 5.72
N ARG A 159 14.65 -4.51 6.55
CA ARG A 159 14.57 -5.64 7.48
C ARG A 159 14.51 -5.19 8.94
N GLU A 160 14.53 -3.89 9.18
CA GLU A 160 14.46 -3.33 10.51
C GLU A 160 13.00 -3.23 10.99
N MET A 161 12.70 -3.80 12.15
CA MET A 161 11.34 -3.84 12.70
C MET A 161 10.76 -2.45 12.91
N MET A 162 11.57 -1.49 13.38
CA MET A 162 11.12 -0.09 13.56
C MET A 162 10.74 0.56 12.25
N GLU A 163 11.51 0.38 11.19
CA GLU A 163 11.22 0.88 9.85
C GLU A 163 9.92 0.28 9.29
N ILE A 164 9.67 -1.02 9.55
CA ILE A 164 8.43 -1.69 9.14
C ILE A 164 7.22 -1.11 9.88
N GLU A 165 7.34 -0.82 11.15
CA GLU A 165 6.28 -0.19 11.95
C GLU A 165 5.98 1.23 11.50
N GLU A 166 7.02 2.03 11.28
CA GLU A 166 6.87 3.41 10.79
C GLU A 166 6.31 3.44 9.37
N MET A 167 6.74 2.52 8.50
CA MET A 167 6.17 2.38 7.17
C MET A 167 4.68 2.03 7.21
N SER A 168 4.26 1.15 8.12
CA SER A 168 2.84 0.83 8.30
C SER A 168 2.01 2.06 8.67
N LYS A 169 2.53 2.92 9.55
CA LYS A 169 1.88 4.19 9.92
C LYS A 169 1.83 5.17 8.74
N LEU A 170 2.89 5.22 7.93
CA LEU A 170 2.91 6.04 6.71
C LEU A 170 1.86 5.59 5.70
N ILE A 171 1.72 4.27 5.48
CA ILE A 171 0.69 3.69 4.61
C ILE A 171 -0.71 4.03 5.14
N GLU A 172 -0.95 3.89 6.43
CA GLU A 172 -2.22 4.28 7.06
C GLU A 172 -2.56 5.74 6.80
N LYS A 173 -1.60 6.63 7.01
CA LYS A 173 -1.76 8.06 6.78
C LYS A 173 -2.03 8.38 5.30
N ALA A 174 -1.33 7.71 4.38
CA ALA A 174 -1.52 7.90 2.93
C ALA A 174 -2.90 7.41 2.45
N ASN A 175 -3.45 6.38 3.08
CA ASN A 175 -4.76 5.82 2.76
C ASN A 175 -5.93 6.53 3.47
N GLN A 176 -5.64 7.51 4.34
CA GLN A 176 -6.69 8.27 5.02
C GLN A 176 -7.49 9.12 4.03
N VAL A 177 -8.79 8.88 3.99
CA VAL A 177 -9.72 9.72 3.24
C VAL A 177 -9.93 11.02 4.02
N GLN A 178 -9.52 12.15 3.45
CA GLN A 178 -9.86 13.44 4.03
C GLN A 178 -11.36 13.70 3.88
N LEU A 179 -12.04 13.82 5.01
CA LEU A 179 -13.45 14.19 5.04
C LEU A 179 -13.56 15.71 5.18
N ASN A 180 -14.36 16.32 4.32
CA ASN A 180 -14.72 17.73 4.46
C ASN A 180 -15.71 17.86 5.60
N LEU A 181 -15.30 18.44 6.71
CA LEU A 181 -16.15 18.72 7.86
C LEU A 181 -16.65 20.15 7.76
N GLU A 182 -17.97 20.32 7.92
CA GLU A 182 -18.62 21.62 8.02
C GLU A 182 -19.10 21.87 9.45
N THR A 183 -19.05 23.11 9.89
CA THR A 183 -19.58 23.49 11.21
C THR A 183 -21.07 23.81 11.11
N GLY A 184 -21.90 23.00 11.74
CA GLY A 184 -23.35 23.26 11.87
C GLY A 184 -23.66 24.11 13.11
N LYS A 185 -24.62 25.04 12.97
CA LYS A 185 -25.18 25.78 14.09
C LYS A 185 -26.55 25.18 14.47
N VAL A 186 -26.74 24.83 15.74
CA VAL A 186 -28.04 24.42 16.24
C VAL A 186 -28.99 25.62 16.20
N VAL A 187 -30.08 25.52 15.43
CA VAL A 187 -31.07 26.60 15.26
C VAL A 187 -32.32 26.35 16.07
N ASP A 188 -32.64 25.11 16.40
CA ASP A 188 -33.80 24.73 17.22
C ASP A 188 -33.57 23.38 17.93
N ILE A 189 -34.17 23.21 19.09
CA ILE A 189 -34.17 21.98 19.87
C ILE A 189 -35.59 21.66 20.26
N LYS A 190 -36.11 20.52 19.77
CA LYS A 190 -37.44 20.03 20.13
C LYS A 190 -37.30 18.76 21.00
N HIS A 191 -37.87 18.82 22.18
CA HIS A 191 -37.95 17.64 23.06
C HIS A 191 -39.04 16.69 22.54
N ILE A 192 -38.64 15.47 22.13
CA ILE A 192 -39.55 14.48 21.54
C ILE A 192 -39.83 13.28 22.47
N GLY A 193 -39.26 13.27 23.67
CA GLY A 193 -39.42 12.20 24.65
C GLY A 193 -38.10 11.68 25.19
N MET A 194 -38.15 10.61 25.97
CA MET A 194 -36.98 9.92 26.50
C MET A 194 -36.41 8.98 25.44
N GLY A 195 -35.13 9.15 25.10
CA GLY A 195 -34.38 8.24 24.21
C GLY A 195 -33.63 7.16 24.97
N CYS A 196 -33.14 6.17 24.26
CA CYS A 196 -32.20 5.19 24.81
C CYS A 196 -30.78 5.77 24.80
N ARG A 197 -30.04 5.57 25.89
CA ARG A 197 -28.63 5.85 25.98
C ARG A 197 -27.86 4.59 25.60
N VAL A 198 -26.91 4.69 24.68
CA VAL A 198 -26.12 3.57 24.24
C VAL A 198 -24.64 3.94 24.42
N CYS A 199 -23.85 3.04 24.98
CA CYS A 199 -22.41 3.11 24.97
C CYS A 199 -21.92 2.42 23.70
N VAL A 200 -20.99 3.05 23.01
CA VAL A 200 -20.34 2.48 21.84
C VAL A 200 -18.88 2.22 22.20
N ASP A 201 -18.53 0.93 22.30
CA ASP A 201 -17.16 0.52 22.50
C ASP A 201 -16.45 0.43 21.15
N THR A 202 -15.27 1.05 21.05
CA THR A 202 -14.44 1.01 19.85
C THR A 202 -13.36 -0.06 19.97
N THR A 203 -12.91 -0.60 18.84
CA THR A 203 -11.83 -1.60 18.80
C THR A 203 -10.44 -0.97 18.97
N SER A 204 -10.34 0.35 18.95
CA SER A 204 -9.13 1.12 19.18
C SER A 204 -9.37 2.19 20.25
N ILE A 205 -8.31 2.55 20.97
CA ILE A 205 -8.33 3.68 21.91
C ILE A 205 -8.13 4.95 21.08
N LEU A 206 -9.07 5.89 21.18
CA LEU A 206 -9.01 7.18 20.50
C LEU A 206 -8.18 8.19 21.30
N ASP A 207 -7.36 8.96 20.61
CA ASP A 207 -6.60 10.07 21.18
C ASP A 207 -7.48 11.31 21.41
N LYS A 208 -6.94 12.32 22.12
CA LYS A 208 -7.67 13.56 22.47
C LYS A 208 -8.27 14.33 21.29
N ASN A 209 -7.66 14.22 20.11
CA ASN A 209 -8.09 14.91 18.89
C ASN A 209 -8.75 13.97 17.89
N GLU A 210 -9.07 12.77 18.33
CA GLU A 210 -9.77 11.78 17.53
C GLU A 210 -11.24 11.72 17.89
N GLY A 211 -12.04 11.19 16.99
CA GLY A 211 -13.48 11.04 17.17
C GLY A 211 -14.05 10.02 16.21
N MET A 212 -15.34 9.87 16.26
CA MET A 212 -16.09 8.95 15.42
C MET A 212 -17.20 9.69 14.68
N LEU A 213 -17.37 9.39 13.38
CA LEU A 213 -18.55 9.81 12.63
C LEU A 213 -19.72 8.89 12.93
N ILE A 214 -20.78 9.47 13.44
CA ILE A 214 -22.03 8.76 13.74
C ILE A 214 -23.14 9.33 12.88
N GLY A 215 -23.83 8.45 12.16
CA GLY A 215 -24.94 8.85 11.28
C GLY A 215 -25.28 7.79 10.25
N SER A 216 -25.99 8.22 9.22
CA SER A 216 -26.36 7.40 8.07
C SER A 216 -25.54 7.79 6.86
N THR A 217 -25.00 6.82 6.14
CA THR A 217 -24.21 7.06 4.91
C THR A 217 -24.97 7.81 3.81
N SER A 218 -26.31 7.76 3.84
CA SER A 218 -27.18 8.45 2.87
C SER A 218 -27.58 9.87 3.30
N THR A 219 -27.55 10.19 4.58
CA THR A 219 -28.04 11.47 5.13
C THR A 219 -26.97 12.30 5.82
N GLY A 220 -25.75 11.78 5.91
CA GLY A 220 -24.61 12.42 6.57
C GLY A 220 -24.36 11.91 7.98
N GLY A 221 -23.26 12.36 8.57
CA GLY A 221 -22.83 12.01 9.93
C GLY A 221 -22.47 13.24 10.74
N ILE A 222 -22.47 13.06 12.06
CA ILE A 222 -21.99 14.05 13.04
C ILE A 222 -20.68 13.51 13.62
N LEU A 223 -19.64 14.35 13.64
CA LEU A 223 -18.39 14.01 14.29
C LEU A 223 -18.57 14.15 15.81
N ILE A 224 -18.34 13.06 16.53
CA ILE A 224 -18.33 13.03 17.99
C ILE A 224 -16.90 12.78 18.43
N SER A 225 -16.32 13.70 19.20
CA SER A 225 -14.97 13.56 19.75
C SER A 225 -14.92 12.50 20.84
N SER A 226 -13.73 11.91 21.03
CA SER A 226 -13.47 11.03 22.17
C SER A 226 -13.71 11.74 23.49
N GLU A 227 -14.09 11.01 24.52
CA GLU A 227 -14.21 11.57 25.88
C GLU A 227 -12.80 11.86 26.42
N THR A 228 -12.53 13.14 26.66
CA THR A 228 -11.21 13.61 27.11
C THR A 228 -11.13 13.94 28.60
N HIS A 229 -12.24 13.82 29.33
CA HIS A 229 -12.28 14.09 30.76
C HIS A 229 -12.09 12.80 31.54
N HIS A 230 -11.01 12.74 32.33
CA HIS A 230 -10.90 11.79 33.41
C HIS A 230 -11.99 12.09 34.43
N LEU A 231 -13.03 11.30 34.42
CA LEU A 231 -13.96 11.30 35.53
C LEU A 231 -13.27 10.65 36.72
N PRO A 232 -13.34 11.26 37.93
CA PRO A 232 -12.62 10.75 39.10
C PRO A 232 -13.11 9.37 39.61
N TYR A 233 -14.00 8.72 38.87
CA TYR A 233 -14.63 7.43 39.20
C TYR A 233 -14.41 6.37 38.11
N MET A 234 -13.68 6.67 37.06
CA MET A 234 -13.37 5.72 35.97
C MET A 234 -11.86 5.67 35.77
N GLU A 235 -11.26 4.50 36.04
CA GLU A 235 -9.90 4.16 35.71
C GLU A 235 -9.79 3.77 34.24
#